data_ca7d05bc7d55da514d0227d8216139a4
#
_entry.id   ca7d05bc7d55da514d0227d8216139a4
#
_cell.length_a   1.000
_cell.length_b   1.000
_cell.length_c   1.000
_cell.angle_alpha   90.00
_cell.angle_beta   90.00
_cell.angle_gamma   90.00
#
_symmetry.space_group_name_H-M   'P 1'
#
loop_
_entity.id
_entity.type
_entity.pdbx_description
1 polymer ?
#
loop_
_entity_poly.entity_id
_entity_poly.type
_entity_poly.pdbx_seq_one_letter_code
_entity_poly.pdbx_strand_id
1 'polypeptide(L)'
;MAEFILRMAVTTVVICRYADDYIVFIPPRGARPIATTPTQRERARIISVCDALGLPIAKFEGPAPELVFIGSGIDTVRMRVFVPRERVDYTISLLRTWLRKQFAKEHEILSLAGQLSFISRVIRWGRPYIADLFALARKSASRGARHIRLPASLRVSIQWWIDALAASPWVSIREFAPFHPTVVFETDASMDGIGAYSPTTRAWFSYRLSQAEIASALRRKSRCMGELELRAIAMALVTFAPNLAGASLLCITDNHESEIAVNKRSSRMPKIHHLISFIGIVAHRHDISIRAQLVPREENCRADLLSKHQVQRFLALVPEASRFATTPLSVPILA
;
A
#
# COMPACT_ATOMS: atom_id res chain seq x y z
N MET A 1 13.25 -27.88 -11.05
CA MET A 1 14.49 -28.66 -10.90
C MET A 1 15.73 -27.79 -11.01
N ALA A 2 15.95 -27.02 -12.08
CA ALA A 2 17.13 -26.14 -12.25
C ALA A 2 17.36 -25.16 -11.09
N GLU A 3 16.32 -24.46 -10.60
CA GLU A 3 16.43 -23.58 -9.43
C GLU A 3 16.88 -24.32 -8.17
N PHE A 4 16.35 -25.51 -7.93
CA PHE A 4 16.73 -26.33 -6.78
C PHE A 4 18.20 -26.72 -6.84
N ILE A 5 18.68 -27.15 -8.02
CA ILE A 5 20.07 -27.52 -8.21
C ILE A 5 21.00 -26.31 -8.07
N LEU A 6 20.64 -25.15 -8.63
CA LEU A 6 21.39 -23.90 -8.46
C LEU A 6 21.49 -23.48 -7.01
N ARG A 7 20.40 -23.58 -6.23
CA ARG A 7 20.40 -23.28 -4.80
C ARG A 7 21.28 -24.23 -4.00
N MET A 8 21.31 -25.51 -4.37
CA MET A 8 22.18 -26.51 -3.73
C MET A 8 23.66 -26.28 -4.07
N ALA A 9 23.96 -25.90 -5.31
CA ALA A 9 25.33 -25.68 -5.76
C ALA A 9 25.95 -24.37 -5.30
N VAL A 10 25.12 -23.31 -5.09
CA VAL A 10 25.59 -21.97 -4.75
C VAL A 10 24.89 -21.50 -3.48
N THR A 11 25.36 -21.98 -2.33
CA THR A 11 24.74 -21.73 -1.01
C THR A 11 24.98 -20.33 -0.46
N THR A 12 25.85 -19.54 -1.10
CA THR A 12 26.24 -18.19 -0.63
C THR A 12 25.38 -17.06 -1.18
N VAL A 13 24.40 -17.37 -2.02
CA VAL A 13 23.55 -16.39 -2.70
C VAL A 13 22.06 -16.78 -2.58
N VAL A 14 21.19 -15.78 -2.71
CA VAL A 14 19.73 -16.03 -2.82
C VAL A 14 19.35 -15.97 -4.29
N ILE A 15 18.76 -17.04 -4.79
CA ILE A 15 18.33 -17.17 -6.19
C ILE A 15 16.81 -17.18 -6.22
N CYS A 16 16.23 -16.29 -7.01
CA CYS A 16 14.80 -16.26 -7.31
C CYS A 16 14.58 -16.48 -8.80
N ARG A 17 13.59 -17.30 -9.13
CA ARG A 17 13.24 -17.63 -10.52
C ARG A 17 11.85 -17.16 -10.88
N TYR A 18 11.69 -16.68 -12.10
CA TYR A 18 10.41 -16.47 -12.73
C TYR A 18 10.44 -16.94 -14.18
N ALA A 19 9.71 -18.01 -14.50
CA ALA A 19 9.78 -18.71 -15.79
C ALA A 19 11.25 -19.07 -16.15
N ASP A 20 11.81 -18.43 -17.16
CA ASP A 20 13.18 -18.66 -17.62
C ASP A 20 14.17 -17.60 -17.10
N ASP A 21 13.69 -16.58 -16.41
CA ASP A 21 14.49 -15.52 -15.83
C ASP A 21 14.92 -15.82 -14.40
N TYR A 22 16.14 -15.46 -14.04
CA TYR A 22 16.70 -15.62 -12.70
C TYR A 22 17.26 -14.29 -12.20
N ILE A 23 17.00 -13.95 -10.93
CA ILE A 23 17.72 -12.92 -10.21
C ILE A 23 18.49 -13.53 -9.05
N VAL A 24 19.74 -13.11 -8.91
CA VAL A 24 20.66 -13.60 -7.89
C VAL A 24 21.07 -12.46 -6.97
N PHE A 25 20.78 -12.60 -5.68
CA PHE A 25 21.19 -11.66 -4.65
C PHE A 25 22.46 -12.18 -3.98
N ILE A 26 23.53 -11.39 -4.05
CA ILE A 26 24.81 -11.71 -3.45
C ILE A 26 24.96 -10.84 -2.19
N PRO A 27 24.90 -11.42 -0.97
CA PRO A 27 25.05 -10.65 0.26
C PRO A 27 26.44 -10.07 0.39
N PRO A 28 26.61 -8.86 0.97
CA PRO A 28 27.91 -8.28 1.22
C PRO A 28 28.69 -9.14 2.23
N ARG A 29 29.94 -9.41 1.95
CA ARG A 29 30.87 -10.07 2.87
C ARG A 29 31.68 -9.02 3.62
N GLY A 30 31.25 -8.69 4.86
CA GLY A 30 31.92 -7.71 5.72
C GLY A 30 31.66 -6.24 5.35
N ALA A 31 32.32 -5.32 6.06
CA ALA A 31 32.11 -3.87 5.94
C ALA A 31 32.72 -3.25 4.66
N ARG A 32 33.16 -4.02 3.69
CA ARG A 32 33.71 -3.52 2.42
C ARG A 32 32.64 -3.36 1.36
N PRO A 33 32.64 -2.24 0.59
CA PRO A 33 31.73 -2.07 -0.55
C PRO A 33 31.87 -3.23 -1.53
N ILE A 34 30.78 -3.57 -2.23
CA ILE A 34 30.64 -4.67 -3.23
C ILE A 34 31.55 -4.43 -4.46
N ALA A 35 32.74 -3.91 -4.29
CA ALA A 35 33.68 -3.71 -5.38
C ALA A 35 34.52 -4.99 -5.58
N THR A 36 34.16 -5.70 -6.61
CA THR A 36 34.99 -6.39 -7.61
C THR A 36 35.40 -7.85 -7.44
N THR A 37 35.59 -8.49 -6.31
CA THR A 37 36.19 -9.85 -6.34
C THR A 37 35.30 -11.02 -5.94
N PRO A 38 34.43 -10.97 -4.93
CA PRO A 38 33.53 -12.08 -4.61
C PRO A 38 32.51 -12.34 -5.71
N THR A 39 32.02 -11.27 -6.33
CA THR A 39 30.95 -11.27 -7.33
C THR A 39 31.34 -11.93 -8.66
N GLN A 40 32.57 -11.76 -9.09
CA GLN A 40 33.09 -12.43 -10.31
C GLN A 40 33.22 -13.94 -10.10
N ARG A 41 33.65 -14.37 -8.92
CA ARG A 41 33.74 -15.80 -8.57
C ARG A 41 32.35 -16.45 -8.52
N GLU A 42 31.38 -15.81 -7.89
CA GLU A 42 30.01 -16.34 -7.85
C GLU A 42 29.36 -16.37 -9.23
N ARG A 43 29.61 -15.36 -10.06
CA ARG A 43 29.19 -15.35 -11.46
C ARG A 43 29.78 -16.53 -12.23
N ALA A 44 31.09 -16.73 -12.19
CA ALA A 44 31.76 -17.84 -12.85
C ALA A 44 31.22 -19.20 -12.38
N ARG A 45 30.94 -19.33 -11.07
CA ARG A 45 30.37 -20.53 -10.50
C ARG A 45 28.95 -20.80 -11.01
N ILE A 46 28.10 -19.78 -11.10
CA ILE A 46 26.73 -19.90 -11.65
C ILE A 46 26.79 -20.35 -13.09
N ILE A 47 27.64 -19.70 -13.90
CA ILE A 47 27.83 -20.07 -15.31
C ILE A 47 28.29 -21.51 -15.43
N SER A 48 29.32 -21.92 -14.70
CA SER A 48 29.83 -23.29 -14.71
C SER A 48 28.77 -24.33 -14.34
N VAL A 49 27.92 -24.03 -13.35
CA VAL A 49 26.81 -24.92 -12.97
C VAL A 49 25.75 -24.98 -14.07
N CYS A 50 25.40 -23.86 -14.69
CA CYS A 50 24.46 -23.84 -15.81
C CYS A 50 24.98 -24.63 -17.01
N ASP A 51 26.25 -24.45 -17.36
CA ASP A 51 26.91 -25.18 -18.46
C ASP A 51 26.93 -26.69 -18.17
N ALA A 52 27.29 -27.10 -16.94
CA ALA A 52 27.30 -28.49 -16.54
C ALA A 52 25.89 -29.13 -16.57
N LEU A 53 24.83 -28.33 -16.42
CA LEU A 53 23.44 -28.77 -16.51
C LEU A 53 22.85 -28.70 -17.92
N GLY A 54 23.63 -28.23 -18.91
CA GLY A 54 23.13 -27.98 -20.27
C GLY A 54 22.09 -26.88 -20.35
N LEU A 55 22.12 -25.90 -19.44
CA LEU A 55 21.21 -24.75 -19.38
C LEU A 55 21.88 -23.55 -20.06
N PRO A 56 21.54 -23.20 -21.31
CA PRO A 56 22.16 -22.08 -22.00
C PRO A 56 21.74 -20.76 -21.33
N ILE A 57 22.72 -19.90 -21.00
CA ILE A 57 22.48 -18.55 -20.52
C ILE A 57 22.48 -17.61 -21.73
N ALA A 58 21.29 -17.13 -22.14
CA ALA A 58 21.16 -16.23 -23.28
C ALA A 58 21.66 -14.81 -22.96
N LYS A 59 21.46 -14.35 -21.72
CA LYS A 59 21.84 -13.01 -21.28
C LYS A 59 22.22 -13.01 -19.81
N PHE A 60 23.28 -12.29 -19.47
CA PHE A 60 23.70 -12.10 -18.09
C PHE A 60 23.93 -10.60 -17.82
N GLU A 61 23.18 -10.02 -16.92
CA GLU A 61 23.29 -8.62 -16.52
C GLU A 61 23.83 -8.49 -15.10
N GLY A 62 24.58 -7.42 -14.84
CA GLY A 62 25.16 -7.14 -13.53
C GLY A 62 26.50 -7.81 -13.29
N PRO A 63 27.01 -7.81 -12.08
CA PRO A 63 26.34 -7.35 -10.84
C PRO A 63 26.20 -5.83 -10.77
N ALA A 64 25.07 -5.38 -10.26
CA ALA A 64 24.82 -3.97 -10.00
C ALA A 64 23.96 -3.81 -8.74
N PRO A 65 24.07 -2.69 -8.01
CA PRO A 65 23.22 -2.43 -6.85
C PRO A 65 21.76 -2.12 -7.23
N GLU A 66 21.55 -1.76 -8.49
CA GLU A 66 20.23 -1.49 -9.08
C GLU A 66 20.07 -2.28 -10.38
N LEU A 67 19.00 -3.04 -10.48
CA LEU A 67 18.66 -3.85 -11.65
C LEU A 67 17.15 -3.81 -11.93
N VAL A 68 16.79 -3.97 -13.21
CA VAL A 68 15.41 -4.19 -13.63
C VAL A 68 15.17 -5.68 -13.85
N PHE A 69 14.25 -6.26 -13.09
CA PHE A 69 13.85 -7.65 -13.19
C PHE A 69 12.34 -7.76 -13.40
N ILE A 70 11.93 -8.42 -14.47
CA ILE A 70 10.53 -8.61 -14.85
C ILE A 70 9.75 -7.28 -14.86
N GLY A 71 10.40 -6.23 -15.42
CA GLY A 71 9.80 -4.90 -15.58
C GLY A 71 9.61 -4.10 -14.28
N SER A 72 10.19 -4.54 -13.17
CA SER A 72 10.30 -3.80 -11.91
C SER A 72 11.76 -3.57 -11.55
N GLY A 73 12.11 -2.36 -11.12
CA GLY A 73 13.44 -2.05 -10.64
C GLY A 73 13.62 -2.47 -9.19
N ILE A 74 14.81 -2.95 -8.83
CA ILE A 74 15.21 -3.30 -7.47
C ILE A 74 16.48 -2.52 -7.16
N ASP A 75 16.44 -1.67 -6.14
CA ASP A 75 17.57 -0.90 -5.60
C ASP A 75 17.92 -1.45 -4.22
N THR A 76 19.05 -2.15 -4.14
CA THR A 76 19.52 -2.80 -2.90
C THR A 76 20.25 -1.82 -1.97
N VAL A 77 20.64 -0.65 -2.43
CA VAL A 77 21.24 0.41 -1.60
C VAL A 77 20.17 1.18 -0.86
N ARG A 78 19.13 1.63 -1.58
CA ARG A 78 17.99 2.34 -0.99
C ARG A 78 16.93 1.41 -0.44
N MET A 79 17.11 0.08 -0.60
CA MET A 79 16.15 -0.94 -0.18
C MET A 79 14.74 -0.67 -0.71
N ARG A 80 14.64 -0.49 -2.04
CA ARG A 80 13.40 -0.12 -2.74
C ARG A 80 13.13 -1.01 -3.94
N VAL A 81 11.84 -1.24 -4.19
CA VAL A 81 11.34 -1.73 -5.49
C VAL A 81 10.67 -0.53 -6.18
N PHE A 82 10.97 -0.31 -7.45
CA PHE A 82 10.50 0.88 -8.16
C PHE A 82 10.00 0.55 -9.58
N VAL A 83 9.19 1.45 -10.12
CA VAL A 83 8.77 1.41 -11.52
C VAL A 83 9.87 2.07 -12.35
N PRO A 84 10.46 1.39 -13.36
CA PRO A 84 11.50 1.98 -14.21
C PRO A 84 11.05 3.30 -14.85
N ARG A 85 11.95 4.28 -14.96
CA ARG A 85 11.63 5.64 -15.38
C ARG A 85 10.95 5.69 -16.75
N GLU A 86 11.42 4.92 -17.72
CA GLU A 86 10.80 4.85 -19.04
C GLU A 86 9.33 4.42 -18.97
N ARG A 87 9.01 3.46 -18.09
CA ARG A 87 7.64 3.01 -17.86
C ARG A 87 6.80 4.08 -17.14
N VAL A 88 7.40 4.82 -16.21
CA VAL A 88 6.74 5.96 -15.54
C VAL A 88 6.35 7.01 -16.58
N ASP A 89 7.31 7.46 -17.39
CA ASP A 89 7.12 8.52 -18.36
C ASP A 89 6.10 8.12 -19.45
N TYR A 90 6.19 6.87 -19.94
CA TYR A 90 5.20 6.31 -20.86
C TYR A 90 3.80 6.27 -20.24
N THR A 91 3.69 5.77 -19.01
CA THR A 91 2.38 5.62 -18.36
C THR A 91 1.75 6.97 -18.06
N ILE A 92 2.52 7.95 -17.57
CA ILE A 92 2.03 9.32 -17.35
C ILE A 92 1.54 9.93 -18.66
N SER A 93 2.28 9.79 -19.76
CA SER A 93 1.88 10.26 -21.07
C SER A 93 0.56 9.63 -21.52
N LEU A 94 0.43 8.31 -21.39
CA LEU A 94 -0.79 7.58 -21.69
C LEU A 94 -1.97 8.08 -20.83
N LEU A 95 -1.79 8.22 -19.53
CA LEU A 95 -2.83 8.68 -18.60
C LEU A 95 -3.29 10.11 -18.92
N ARG A 96 -2.39 10.99 -19.32
CA ARG A 96 -2.73 12.36 -19.79
C ARG A 96 -3.60 12.34 -21.03
N THR A 97 -3.40 11.39 -21.97
CA THR A 97 -4.31 11.22 -23.12
C THR A 97 -5.68 10.75 -22.67
N TRP A 98 -5.75 9.86 -21.68
CA TRP A 98 -7.00 9.38 -21.10
C TRP A 98 -7.82 10.47 -20.39
N LEU A 99 -7.20 11.46 -19.74
CA LEU A 99 -7.90 12.59 -19.13
C LEU A 99 -8.70 13.41 -20.15
N ARG A 100 -8.28 13.42 -21.43
CA ARG A 100 -8.93 14.16 -22.53
C ARG A 100 -10.01 13.33 -23.23
N LYS A 101 -10.01 11.97 -23.07
CA LYS A 101 -11.00 11.10 -23.70
C LYS A 101 -12.36 11.26 -23.04
N GLN A 102 -13.42 11.25 -23.86
CA GLN A 102 -14.80 11.15 -23.39
C GLN A 102 -15.36 9.75 -23.53
N PHE A 103 -14.86 8.99 -24.49
CA PHE A 103 -15.29 7.62 -24.81
C PHE A 103 -14.07 6.73 -24.99
N ALA A 104 -14.22 5.45 -24.66
CA ALA A 104 -13.21 4.43 -24.92
C ALA A 104 -13.89 3.11 -25.30
N LYS A 105 -13.17 2.23 -25.99
CA LYS A 105 -13.60 0.86 -26.25
C LYS A 105 -13.25 -0.02 -25.05
N GLU A 106 -13.98 -1.12 -24.88
CA GLU A 106 -13.76 -2.06 -23.76
C GLU A 106 -12.30 -2.54 -23.70
N HIS A 107 -11.74 -2.95 -24.83
CA HIS A 107 -10.35 -3.46 -24.87
C HIS A 107 -9.33 -2.38 -24.48
N GLU A 108 -9.58 -1.09 -24.78
CA GLU A 108 -8.70 0.00 -24.35
C GLU A 108 -8.73 0.15 -22.81
N ILE A 109 -9.93 0.06 -22.21
CA ILE A 109 -10.11 0.11 -20.75
C ILE A 109 -9.40 -1.07 -20.08
N LEU A 110 -9.56 -2.28 -20.61
CA LEU A 110 -8.91 -3.49 -20.09
C LEU A 110 -7.39 -3.42 -20.26
N SER A 111 -6.89 -2.89 -21.38
CA SER A 111 -5.47 -2.68 -21.60
C SER A 111 -4.88 -1.71 -20.58
N LEU A 112 -5.53 -0.56 -20.34
CA LEU A 112 -5.11 0.39 -19.30
C LEU A 112 -5.14 -0.26 -17.91
N ALA A 113 -6.23 -0.96 -17.58
CA ALA A 113 -6.36 -1.65 -16.29
C ALA A 113 -5.25 -2.70 -16.10
N GLY A 114 -4.88 -3.45 -17.15
CA GLY A 114 -3.78 -4.42 -17.13
C GLY A 114 -2.42 -3.76 -16.87
N GLN A 115 -2.13 -2.64 -17.54
CA GLN A 115 -0.89 -1.89 -17.33
C GLN A 115 -0.79 -1.33 -15.91
N LEU A 116 -1.86 -0.72 -15.40
CA LEU A 116 -1.90 -0.22 -14.02
C LEU A 116 -1.88 -1.34 -12.99
N SER A 117 -2.46 -2.51 -13.28
CA SER A 117 -2.38 -3.70 -12.42
C SER A 117 -0.95 -4.19 -12.27
N PHE A 118 -0.17 -4.14 -13.34
CA PHE A 118 1.26 -4.46 -13.27
C PHE A 118 2.00 -3.47 -12.36
N ILE A 119 1.80 -2.17 -12.56
CA ILE A 119 2.41 -1.10 -11.77
C ILE A 119 1.96 -1.16 -10.31
N SER A 120 0.74 -1.61 -10.04
CA SER A 120 0.21 -1.75 -8.66
C SER A 120 0.94 -2.81 -7.81
N ARG A 121 1.82 -3.61 -8.39
CA ARG A 121 2.74 -4.45 -7.63
C ARG A 121 3.72 -3.59 -6.82
N VAL A 122 4.09 -2.44 -7.34
CA VAL A 122 4.93 -1.42 -6.69
C VAL A 122 4.05 -0.39 -5.99
N ILE A 123 3.17 0.30 -6.73
CA ILE A 123 2.27 1.32 -6.17
C ILE A 123 0.98 0.66 -5.67
N ARG A 124 1.07 -0.07 -4.55
CA ARG A 124 0.01 -0.98 -4.06
C ARG A 124 -1.29 -0.25 -3.68
N TRP A 125 -1.22 1.00 -3.28
CA TRP A 125 -2.35 1.82 -2.91
C TRP A 125 -3.19 2.33 -4.10
N GLY A 126 -2.74 2.09 -5.33
CA GLY A 126 -3.51 2.36 -6.55
C GLY A 126 -4.60 1.33 -6.87
N ARG A 127 -4.65 0.20 -6.18
CA ARG A 127 -5.61 -0.89 -6.44
C ARG A 127 -7.09 -0.47 -6.44
N PRO A 128 -7.58 0.40 -5.54
CA PRO A 128 -8.96 0.86 -5.58
C PRO A 128 -9.34 1.49 -6.92
N TYR A 129 -8.45 2.29 -7.48
CA TYR A 129 -8.67 3.01 -8.74
C TYR A 129 -8.63 2.10 -9.98
N ILE A 130 -7.95 0.95 -9.90
CA ILE A 130 -7.98 -0.06 -10.97
C ILE A 130 -9.33 -0.82 -10.94
N ALA A 131 -9.88 -1.04 -9.76
CA ALA A 131 -11.17 -1.70 -9.61
C ALA A 131 -12.29 -0.95 -10.36
N ASP A 132 -12.25 0.38 -10.40
CA ASP A 132 -13.19 1.23 -11.13
C ASP A 132 -13.11 0.98 -12.65
N LEU A 133 -11.91 0.80 -13.21
CA LEU A 133 -11.71 0.45 -14.62
C LEU A 133 -12.33 -0.91 -14.96
N PHE A 134 -12.06 -1.94 -14.14
CA PHE A 134 -12.66 -3.26 -14.37
C PHE A 134 -14.17 -3.26 -14.19
N ALA A 135 -14.71 -2.49 -13.24
CA ALA A 135 -16.15 -2.34 -13.05
C ALA A 135 -16.79 -1.68 -14.26
N LEU A 136 -16.16 -0.66 -14.84
CA LEU A 136 -16.62 0.03 -16.04
C LEU A 136 -16.63 -0.89 -17.26
N ALA A 137 -15.56 -1.66 -17.48
CA ALA A 137 -15.49 -2.64 -18.57
C ALA A 137 -16.58 -3.71 -18.45
N ARG A 138 -16.76 -4.32 -17.28
CA ARG A 138 -17.81 -5.33 -17.03
C ARG A 138 -19.21 -4.80 -17.29
N LYS A 139 -19.53 -3.58 -16.83
CA LYS A 139 -20.82 -2.95 -17.02
C LYS A 139 -21.11 -2.68 -18.50
N SER A 140 -20.09 -2.49 -19.30
CA SER A 140 -20.21 -2.27 -20.73
C SER A 140 -20.42 -3.56 -21.51
N ALA A 141 -19.66 -4.60 -21.19
CA ALA A 141 -19.81 -5.92 -21.81
C ALA A 141 -21.25 -6.43 -21.70
N SER A 142 -21.87 -6.26 -20.51
CA SER A 142 -23.28 -6.65 -20.28
C SER A 142 -24.29 -5.85 -21.10
N ARG A 143 -23.93 -4.71 -21.70
CA ARG A 143 -24.79 -3.83 -22.49
C ARG A 143 -24.50 -3.86 -23.99
N GLY A 144 -23.52 -4.63 -24.45
CA GLY A 144 -23.11 -4.70 -25.86
C GLY A 144 -22.62 -3.36 -26.44
N ALA A 145 -22.19 -2.43 -25.60
CA ALA A 145 -21.83 -1.08 -26.04
C ALA A 145 -20.46 -1.07 -26.74
N ARG A 146 -20.41 -0.64 -28.01
CA ARG A 146 -19.16 -0.49 -28.77
C ARG A 146 -18.26 0.63 -28.24
N HIS A 147 -18.85 1.68 -27.67
CA HIS A 147 -18.13 2.83 -27.08
C HIS A 147 -18.71 3.12 -25.70
N ILE A 148 -17.85 3.26 -24.73
CA ILE A 148 -18.18 3.46 -23.31
C ILE A 148 -17.90 4.91 -22.97
N ARG A 149 -18.91 5.64 -22.50
CA ARG A 149 -18.71 6.96 -21.96
C ARG A 149 -17.94 6.87 -20.64
N LEU A 150 -16.82 7.60 -20.54
CA LEU A 150 -15.99 7.62 -19.36
C LEU A 150 -16.62 8.55 -18.30
N PRO A 151 -16.91 8.06 -17.07
CA PRO A 151 -17.48 8.88 -16.02
C PRO A 151 -16.47 9.88 -15.47
N ALA A 152 -16.97 11.01 -14.93
CA ALA A 152 -16.11 12.04 -14.34
C ALA A 152 -15.25 11.50 -13.17
N SER A 153 -15.78 10.53 -12.40
CA SER A 153 -15.05 9.87 -11.31
C SER A 153 -13.78 9.16 -11.78
N LEU A 154 -13.77 8.63 -13.01
CA LEU A 154 -12.58 7.99 -13.57
C LEU A 154 -11.43 9.00 -13.76
N ARG A 155 -11.72 10.27 -14.02
CA ARG A 155 -10.68 11.32 -14.13
C ARG A 155 -9.96 11.53 -12.82
N VAL A 156 -10.65 11.42 -11.69
CA VAL A 156 -10.06 11.48 -10.34
C VAL A 156 -9.08 10.31 -10.16
N SER A 157 -9.51 9.10 -10.54
CA SER A 157 -8.67 7.90 -10.48
C SER A 157 -7.42 8.01 -11.37
N ILE A 158 -7.57 8.54 -12.58
CA ILE A 158 -6.46 8.74 -13.52
C ILE A 158 -5.50 9.82 -12.99
N GLN A 159 -6.02 10.94 -12.46
CA GLN A 159 -5.19 11.99 -11.88
C GLN A 159 -4.39 11.47 -10.71
N TRP A 160 -5.02 10.70 -9.83
CA TRP A 160 -4.32 10.06 -8.71
C TRP A 160 -3.12 9.21 -9.17
N TRP A 161 -3.29 8.43 -10.24
CA TRP A 161 -2.19 7.63 -10.79
C TRP A 161 -1.05 8.48 -11.36
N ILE A 162 -1.38 9.59 -12.02
CA ILE A 162 -0.37 10.55 -12.53
C ILE A 162 0.43 11.12 -11.36
N ASP A 163 -0.25 11.57 -10.30
CA ASP A 163 0.37 12.20 -9.15
C ASP A 163 1.23 11.20 -8.37
N ALA A 164 0.73 9.97 -8.17
CA ALA A 164 1.46 8.91 -7.51
C ALA A 164 2.74 8.49 -8.27
N LEU A 165 2.64 8.34 -9.60
CA LEU A 165 3.80 8.03 -10.45
C LEU A 165 4.82 9.17 -10.49
N ALA A 166 4.37 10.43 -10.50
CA ALA A 166 5.25 11.59 -10.51
C ALA A 166 5.96 11.80 -9.17
N ALA A 167 5.25 11.57 -8.06
CA ALA A 167 5.79 11.84 -6.73
C ALA A 167 6.73 10.74 -6.24
N SER A 168 6.34 9.47 -6.37
CA SER A 168 7.03 8.38 -5.69
C SER A 168 6.75 7.01 -6.34
N PRO A 169 7.36 6.72 -7.50
CA PRO A 169 7.14 5.48 -8.23
C PRO A 169 7.88 4.28 -7.62
N TRP A 170 7.95 4.19 -6.29
CA TRP A 170 8.68 3.16 -5.55
C TRP A 170 7.96 2.74 -4.27
N VAL A 171 8.38 1.61 -3.72
CA VAL A 171 7.95 1.10 -2.42
C VAL A 171 9.14 0.51 -1.68
N SER A 172 9.16 0.62 -0.34
CA SER A 172 10.18 -0.02 0.48
C SER A 172 10.13 -1.55 0.34
N ILE A 173 11.29 -2.21 0.30
CA ILE A 173 11.40 -3.68 0.32
C ILE A 173 10.74 -4.26 1.58
N ARG A 174 10.69 -3.52 2.69
CA ARG A 174 10.00 -3.92 3.93
C ARG A 174 8.53 -4.30 3.71
N GLU A 175 7.87 -3.70 2.71
CA GLU A 175 6.48 -4.04 2.36
C GLU A 175 6.30 -5.50 1.89
N PHE A 176 7.37 -6.17 1.50
CA PHE A 176 7.38 -7.57 1.07
C PHE A 176 7.97 -8.51 2.14
N ALA A 177 8.55 -7.97 3.21
CA ALA A 177 9.07 -8.73 4.33
C ALA A 177 7.94 -9.19 5.29
N PRO A 178 8.19 -10.17 6.17
CA PRO A 178 7.30 -10.47 7.29
C PRO A 178 7.02 -9.20 8.11
N PHE A 179 5.74 -9.00 8.44
CA PHE A 179 5.33 -7.81 9.16
C PHE A 179 5.58 -7.97 10.67
N HIS A 180 6.42 -7.10 11.21
CA HIS A 180 6.71 -7.00 12.64
C HIS A 180 6.35 -5.59 13.10
N PRO A 181 5.28 -5.42 13.90
CA PRO A 181 4.84 -4.09 14.32
C PRO A 181 5.86 -3.46 15.27
N THR A 182 6.23 -2.22 14.98
CA THR A 182 7.04 -1.37 15.87
C THR A 182 6.19 -0.37 16.63
N VAL A 183 5.00 -0.08 16.11
CA VAL A 183 4.01 0.84 16.71
C VAL A 183 2.63 0.22 16.61
N VAL A 184 1.84 0.41 17.66
CA VAL A 184 0.43 -0.03 17.72
C VAL A 184 -0.48 1.17 17.89
N PHE A 185 -1.60 1.19 17.17
CA PHE A 185 -2.74 2.09 17.36
C PHE A 185 -3.99 1.27 17.64
N GLU A 186 -4.83 1.80 18.52
CA GLU A 186 -6.21 1.37 18.73
C GLU A 186 -7.12 2.47 18.23
N THR A 187 -8.09 2.11 17.41
CA THR A 187 -9.03 3.07 16.83
C THR A 187 -10.45 2.57 16.96
N ASP A 188 -11.36 3.49 17.20
CA ASP A 188 -12.79 3.23 17.26
C ASP A 188 -13.58 4.44 16.77
N ALA A 189 -14.78 4.19 16.26
CA ALA A 189 -15.72 5.22 15.89
C ALA A 189 -17.12 4.94 16.48
N SER A 190 -17.78 6.00 16.88
CA SER A 190 -19.17 6.01 17.30
C SER A 190 -19.95 7.08 16.51
N MET A 191 -21.27 7.16 16.75
CA MET A 191 -22.06 8.28 16.20
C MET A 191 -21.74 9.62 16.90
N ASP A 192 -21.07 9.60 18.04
CA ASP A 192 -20.68 10.79 18.79
C ASP A 192 -19.29 11.29 18.41
N GLY A 193 -18.38 10.37 18.02
CA GLY A 193 -17.01 10.77 17.75
C GLY A 193 -16.09 9.67 17.28
N ILE A 194 -14.83 10.04 17.18
CA ILE A 194 -13.72 9.16 16.80
C ILE A 194 -12.66 9.19 17.89
N GLY A 195 -12.20 8.01 18.30
CA GLY A 195 -11.16 7.82 19.29
C GLY A 195 -9.95 7.09 18.75
N ALA A 196 -8.75 7.50 19.18
CA ALA A 196 -7.53 6.75 18.94
C ALA A 196 -6.56 6.84 20.11
N TYR A 197 -5.88 5.75 20.35
CA TYR A 197 -4.82 5.64 21.36
C TYR A 197 -3.66 4.83 20.83
N SER A 198 -2.44 5.27 21.10
CA SER A 198 -1.23 4.50 20.81
C SER A 198 -0.56 4.05 22.11
N PRO A 199 -0.62 2.76 22.47
CA PRO A 199 0.09 2.22 23.63
C PRO A 199 1.59 2.45 23.53
N THR A 200 2.14 2.42 22.31
CA THR A 200 3.57 2.58 22.06
C THR A 200 4.07 3.99 22.32
N THR A 201 3.34 5.01 21.85
CA THR A 201 3.74 6.43 22.00
C THR A 201 3.02 7.13 23.14
N ARG A 202 2.03 6.48 23.76
CA ARG A 202 1.13 7.01 24.78
C ARG A 202 0.27 8.20 24.34
N ALA A 203 0.29 8.51 23.03
CA ALA A 203 -0.49 9.58 22.42
C ALA A 203 -1.93 9.13 22.20
N TRP A 204 -2.88 10.03 22.33
CA TRP A 204 -4.29 9.76 22.14
C TRP A 204 -5.04 11.00 21.67
N PHE A 205 -6.22 10.81 21.07
CA PHE A 205 -7.19 11.86 20.84
C PHE A 205 -8.63 11.35 20.98
N SER A 206 -9.52 12.29 21.22
CA SER A 206 -10.96 12.09 21.15
C SER A 206 -11.55 13.24 20.33
N TYR A 207 -12.08 12.92 19.14
CA TYR A 207 -12.64 13.87 18.18
C TYR A 207 -14.15 13.80 18.18
N ARG A 208 -14.83 14.92 18.43
CA ARG A 208 -16.29 15.03 18.39
C ARG A 208 -16.75 15.29 16.95
N LEU A 209 -17.69 14.45 16.47
CA LEU A 209 -18.30 14.68 15.16
C LEU A 209 -19.16 15.96 15.19
N SER A 210 -19.03 16.77 14.16
CA SER A 210 -19.92 17.93 13.95
C SER A 210 -21.34 17.49 13.57
N GLN A 211 -22.34 18.35 13.80
CA GLN A 211 -23.72 18.07 13.39
C GLN A 211 -23.84 17.78 11.88
N ALA A 212 -23.04 18.44 11.05
CA ALA A 212 -23.01 18.20 9.61
C ALA A 212 -22.48 16.78 9.27
N GLU A 213 -21.45 16.30 9.99
CA GLU A 213 -20.88 14.96 9.83
C GLU A 213 -21.87 13.90 10.29
N ILE A 214 -22.52 14.09 11.45
CA ILE A 214 -23.57 13.21 11.97
C ILE A 214 -24.73 13.12 10.97
N ALA A 215 -25.24 14.26 10.49
CA ALA A 215 -26.32 14.30 9.52
C ALA A 215 -25.92 13.64 8.19
N SER A 216 -24.68 13.79 7.74
CA SER A 216 -24.14 13.10 6.58
C SER A 216 -24.08 11.58 6.78
N ALA A 217 -23.60 11.13 7.95
CA ALA A 217 -23.57 9.72 8.31
C ALA A 217 -24.98 9.10 8.35
N LEU A 218 -25.93 9.75 9.01
CA LEU A 218 -27.32 9.29 9.14
C LEU A 218 -28.02 9.17 7.76
N ARG A 219 -27.78 10.09 6.82
CA ARG A 219 -28.30 9.98 5.45
C ARG A 219 -27.82 8.73 4.71
N ARG A 220 -26.67 8.17 5.09
CA ARG A 220 -26.07 7.00 4.47
C ARG A 220 -26.54 5.66 5.05
N LYS A 221 -27.38 5.64 6.08
CA LYS A 221 -27.97 4.47 6.75
C LYS A 221 -26.92 3.46 7.27
N SER A 222 -27.24 2.16 7.21
CA SER A 222 -26.51 1.05 7.86
C SER A 222 -25.02 0.89 7.51
N ARG A 223 -24.50 1.60 6.51
CA ARG A 223 -23.11 1.51 6.08
C ARG A 223 -22.22 2.66 6.56
N CYS A 224 -22.76 3.56 7.37
CA CYS A 224 -22.01 4.71 7.87
C CYS A 224 -20.93 4.31 8.89
N MET A 225 -21.17 3.28 9.70
CA MET A 225 -20.20 2.86 10.73
C MET A 225 -18.89 2.37 10.12
N GLY A 226 -18.92 1.51 9.11
CA GLY A 226 -17.67 1.05 8.44
C GLY A 226 -16.88 2.19 7.80
N GLU A 227 -17.54 3.26 7.32
CA GLU A 227 -16.85 4.46 6.82
C GLU A 227 -16.24 5.27 7.97
N LEU A 228 -16.94 5.44 9.10
CA LEU A 228 -16.44 6.14 10.29
C LEU A 228 -15.27 5.39 10.92
N GLU A 229 -15.33 4.07 11.00
CA GLU A 229 -14.23 3.23 11.49
C GLU A 229 -12.97 3.36 10.62
N LEU A 230 -13.12 3.28 9.30
CA LEU A 230 -11.98 3.48 8.41
C LEU A 230 -11.43 4.91 8.48
N ARG A 231 -12.32 5.90 8.71
CA ARG A 231 -11.94 7.29 8.96
C ARG A 231 -11.16 7.44 10.27
N ALA A 232 -11.50 6.67 11.30
CA ALA A 232 -10.73 6.64 12.55
C ALA A 232 -9.29 6.20 12.32
N ILE A 233 -9.09 5.15 11.53
CA ILE A 233 -7.76 4.69 11.12
C ILE A 233 -7.01 5.79 10.33
N ALA A 234 -7.67 6.43 9.38
CA ALA A 234 -7.09 7.49 8.57
C ALA A 234 -6.69 8.72 9.41
N MET A 235 -7.54 9.13 10.36
CA MET A 235 -7.27 10.24 11.28
C MET A 235 -6.12 9.92 12.24
N ALA A 236 -6.08 8.72 12.81
CA ALA A 236 -4.99 8.28 13.66
C ALA A 236 -3.66 8.28 12.88
N LEU A 237 -3.66 7.72 11.68
CA LEU A 237 -2.47 7.69 10.84
C LEU A 237 -1.96 9.10 10.53
N VAL A 238 -2.80 10.01 10.01
CA VAL A 238 -2.34 11.36 9.62
C VAL A 238 -1.88 12.18 10.82
N THR A 239 -2.52 11.99 11.98
CA THR A 239 -2.21 12.72 13.21
C THR A 239 -0.86 12.31 13.79
N PHE A 240 -0.56 11.01 13.77
CA PHE A 240 0.64 10.47 14.41
C PHE A 240 1.81 10.22 13.44
N ALA A 241 1.55 10.08 12.13
CA ALA A 241 2.56 9.75 11.12
C ALA A 241 3.82 10.63 11.10
N PRO A 242 3.75 11.97 11.35
CA PRO A 242 4.95 12.80 11.35
C PRO A 242 6.04 12.32 12.31
N ASN A 243 5.66 11.67 13.40
CA ASN A 243 6.56 11.15 14.44
C ASN A 243 6.91 9.66 14.24
N LEU A 244 6.44 9.02 13.16
CA LEU A 244 6.51 7.57 12.95
C LEU A 244 7.14 7.20 11.62
N ALA A 245 7.97 8.07 11.04
CA ALA A 245 8.62 7.78 9.78
C ALA A 245 9.40 6.45 9.82
N GLY A 246 9.20 5.61 8.82
CA GLY A 246 9.83 4.29 8.71
C GLY A 246 9.24 3.20 9.62
N ALA A 247 8.15 3.46 10.34
CA ALA A 247 7.54 2.50 11.26
C ALA A 247 6.76 1.39 10.55
N SER A 248 6.65 0.24 11.23
CA SER A 248 5.67 -0.82 10.93
C SER A 248 4.51 -0.67 11.90
N LEU A 249 3.38 -0.17 11.40
CA LEU A 249 2.21 0.21 12.18
C LEU A 249 1.15 -0.89 12.18
N LEU A 250 0.77 -1.38 13.35
CA LEU A 250 -0.39 -2.24 13.55
C LEU A 250 -1.56 -1.39 14.06
N CYS A 251 -2.65 -1.36 13.29
CA CYS A 251 -3.89 -0.73 13.69
C CYS A 251 -4.86 -1.78 14.25
N ILE A 252 -5.28 -1.62 15.49
CA ILE A 252 -6.29 -2.45 16.15
C ILE A 252 -7.66 -1.82 15.91
N THR A 253 -8.62 -2.63 15.49
CA THR A 253 -10.01 -2.23 15.24
C THR A 253 -10.96 -3.40 15.53
N ASP A 254 -12.17 -3.14 15.96
CA ASP A 254 -13.23 -4.14 16.09
C ASP A 254 -14.11 -4.25 14.82
N ASN A 255 -13.76 -3.53 13.76
CA ASN A 255 -14.48 -3.51 12.49
C ASN A 255 -13.81 -4.36 11.41
N HIS A 256 -14.45 -5.49 11.08
CA HIS A 256 -13.93 -6.44 10.08
C HIS A 256 -13.81 -5.85 8.67
N GLU A 257 -14.73 -4.95 8.26
CA GLU A 257 -14.65 -4.33 6.93
C GLU A 257 -13.43 -3.40 6.81
N SER A 258 -13.12 -2.66 7.88
CA SER A 258 -11.95 -1.78 7.98
C SER A 258 -10.65 -2.57 7.98
N GLU A 259 -10.58 -3.68 8.73
CA GLU A 259 -9.44 -4.60 8.72
C GLU A 259 -9.15 -5.12 7.30
N ILE A 260 -10.16 -5.65 6.63
CA ILE A 260 -10.02 -6.13 5.25
C ILE A 260 -9.60 -5.01 4.30
N ALA A 261 -10.21 -3.83 4.42
CA ALA A 261 -9.94 -2.71 3.51
C ALA A 261 -8.48 -2.23 3.61
N VAL A 262 -7.93 -2.11 4.81
CA VAL A 262 -6.53 -1.74 5.04
C VAL A 262 -5.59 -2.83 4.54
N ASN A 263 -5.80 -4.10 4.93
CA ASN A 263 -4.90 -5.19 4.60
C ASN A 263 -4.88 -5.53 3.11
N LYS A 264 -6.03 -5.50 2.44
CA LYS A 264 -6.14 -5.69 0.98
C LYS A 264 -5.82 -4.43 0.18
N ARG A 265 -5.78 -3.26 0.84
CA ARG A 265 -5.66 -1.94 0.19
C ARG A 265 -6.73 -1.76 -0.89
N SER A 266 -7.92 -2.24 -0.62
CA SER A 266 -9.05 -2.23 -1.54
C SER A 266 -10.36 -2.51 -0.80
N SER A 267 -11.48 -2.08 -1.37
CA SER A 267 -12.81 -2.38 -0.86
C SER A 267 -13.77 -2.65 -2.02
N ARG A 268 -14.83 -3.38 -1.71
CA ARG A 268 -15.99 -3.54 -2.62
C ARG A 268 -16.90 -2.31 -2.63
N MET A 269 -16.71 -1.39 -1.67
CA MET A 269 -17.48 -0.15 -1.56
C MET A 269 -16.72 1.02 -2.17
N PRO A 270 -17.11 1.53 -3.36
CA PRO A 270 -16.40 2.65 -4.01
C PRO A 270 -16.32 3.91 -3.13
N LYS A 271 -17.32 4.12 -2.27
CA LYS A 271 -17.42 5.29 -1.39
C LYS A 271 -16.28 5.45 -0.40
N ILE A 272 -15.61 4.35 -0.03
CA ILE A 272 -14.48 4.38 0.91
C ILE A 272 -13.11 4.29 0.21
N HIS A 273 -13.09 4.19 -1.13
CA HIS A 273 -11.82 4.15 -1.89
C HIS A 273 -10.94 5.36 -1.61
N HIS A 274 -11.54 6.55 -1.44
CA HIS A 274 -10.80 7.77 -1.10
C HIS A 274 -10.09 7.68 0.26
N LEU A 275 -10.71 7.06 1.28
CA LEU A 275 -10.09 6.85 2.59
C LEU A 275 -8.92 5.86 2.50
N ILE A 276 -9.11 4.76 1.78
CA ILE A 276 -8.04 3.76 1.56
C ILE A 276 -6.86 4.43 0.84
N SER A 277 -7.14 5.23 -0.18
CA SER A 277 -6.11 5.95 -0.93
C SER A 277 -5.43 7.02 -0.09
N PHE A 278 -6.18 7.73 0.75
CA PHE A 278 -5.64 8.71 1.68
C PHE A 278 -4.68 8.04 2.69
N ILE A 279 -5.10 6.92 3.30
CA ILE A 279 -4.23 6.10 4.17
C ILE A 279 -2.94 5.73 3.42
N GLY A 280 -3.08 5.31 2.15
CA GLY A 280 -1.95 4.97 1.32
C GLY A 280 -0.99 6.11 1.04
N ILE A 281 -1.51 7.30 0.73
CA ILE A 281 -0.69 8.49 0.48
C ILE A 281 0.09 8.88 1.75
N VAL A 282 -0.59 8.90 2.91
CA VAL A 282 0.06 9.23 4.18
C VAL A 282 1.11 8.19 4.55
N ALA A 283 0.76 6.90 4.50
CA ALA A 283 1.68 5.81 4.78
C ALA A 283 2.91 5.85 3.86
N HIS A 284 2.70 6.07 2.55
CA HIS A 284 3.79 6.18 1.59
C HIS A 284 4.69 7.40 1.83
N ARG A 285 4.09 8.57 2.10
CA ARG A 285 4.85 9.81 2.38
C ARG A 285 5.81 9.68 3.54
N HIS A 286 5.43 8.92 4.56
CA HIS A 286 6.20 8.72 5.79
C HIS A 286 6.94 7.37 5.84
N ASP A 287 6.99 6.61 4.73
CA ASP A 287 7.58 5.26 4.67
C ASP A 287 7.02 4.31 5.75
N ILE A 288 5.72 4.42 6.05
CA ILE A 288 5.02 3.60 7.03
C ILE A 288 4.43 2.35 6.36
N SER A 289 4.77 1.17 6.89
CA SER A 289 4.07 -0.07 6.54
C SER A 289 2.90 -0.25 7.51
N ILE A 290 1.66 -0.26 7.01
CA ILE A 290 0.46 -0.39 7.83
C ILE A 290 -0.26 -1.73 7.61
N ARG A 291 -0.69 -2.35 8.72
CA ARG A 291 -1.60 -3.49 8.78
C ARG A 291 -2.69 -3.21 9.80
N ALA A 292 -3.85 -3.84 9.61
CA ALA A 292 -4.92 -3.82 10.60
C ALA A 292 -5.13 -5.21 11.18
N GLN A 293 -5.53 -5.28 12.43
CA GLN A 293 -5.89 -6.50 13.14
C GLN A 293 -7.26 -6.32 13.77
N LEU A 294 -8.14 -7.28 13.47
CA LEU A 294 -9.45 -7.37 14.10
C LEU A 294 -9.31 -7.91 15.52
N VAL A 295 -9.96 -7.26 16.47
CA VAL A 295 -10.09 -7.76 17.85
C VAL A 295 -11.56 -7.73 18.27
N PRO A 296 -11.96 -8.53 19.28
CA PRO A 296 -13.26 -8.39 19.92
C PRO A 296 -13.43 -6.99 20.52
N ARG A 297 -14.66 -6.49 20.54
CA ARG A 297 -14.99 -5.14 21.03
C ARG A 297 -14.51 -4.91 22.47
N GLU A 298 -14.56 -5.95 23.29
CA GLU A 298 -14.14 -5.91 24.69
C GLU A 298 -12.63 -5.61 24.83
N GLU A 299 -11.84 -6.00 23.83
CA GLU A 299 -10.40 -5.74 23.77
C GLU A 299 -10.08 -4.34 23.23
N ASN A 300 -11.02 -3.70 22.49
CA ASN A 300 -10.86 -2.33 21.95
C ASN A 300 -11.42 -1.24 22.89
N CYS A 301 -11.57 -1.55 24.18
CA CYS A 301 -12.26 -0.68 25.14
C CYS A 301 -11.63 0.72 25.31
N ARG A 302 -10.31 0.86 25.13
CA ARG A 302 -9.61 2.15 25.26
C ARG A 302 -10.02 3.13 24.17
N ALA A 303 -10.04 2.68 22.92
CA ALA A 303 -10.49 3.50 21.80
C ALA A 303 -12.01 3.75 21.85
N ASP A 304 -12.82 2.77 22.29
CA ASP A 304 -14.27 2.91 22.48
C ASP A 304 -14.61 4.00 23.52
N LEU A 305 -13.87 4.08 24.63
CA LEU A 305 -14.04 5.17 25.60
C LEU A 305 -13.74 6.55 24.98
N LEU A 306 -12.72 6.65 24.14
CA LEU A 306 -12.35 7.90 23.49
C LEU A 306 -13.35 8.30 22.39
N SER A 307 -13.89 7.36 21.63
CA SER A 307 -14.91 7.64 20.60
C SER A 307 -16.23 8.14 21.22
N LYS A 308 -16.52 7.75 22.45
CA LYS A 308 -17.69 8.18 23.25
C LYS A 308 -17.41 9.35 24.18
N HIS A 309 -16.26 10.02 24.05
CA HIS A 309 -15.83 11.17 24.87
C HIS A 309 -15.75 10.89 26.39
N GLN A 310 -15.58 9.62 26.79
CA GLN A 310 -15.42 9.22 28.19
C GLN A 310 -13.96 9.34 28.65
N VAL A 311 -13.36 10.51 28.42
CA VAL A 311 -11.92 10.77 28.60
C VAL A 311 -11.46 10.50 30.04
N GLN A 312 -12.26 10.86 31.05
CA GLN A 312 -11.89 10.60 32.44
C GLN A 312 -11.78 9.10 32.75
N ARG A 313 -12.70 8.30 32.20
CA ARG A 313 -12.65 6.83 32.34
C ARG A 313 -11.45 6.23 31.59
N PHE A 314 -11.16 6.76 30.40
CA PHE A 314 -9.96 6.37 29.65
C PHE A 314 -8.70 6.66 30.45
N LEU A 315 -8.52 7.87 31.00
CA LEU A 315 -7.32 8.23 31.78
C LEU A 315 -7.20 7.42 33.08
N ALA A 316 -8.33 7.05 33.69
CA ALA A 316 -8.31 6.15 34.83
C ALA A 316 -7.89 4.72 34.47
N LEU A 317 -8.26 4.24 33.26
CA LEU A 317 -7.88 2.93 32.75
C LEU A 317 -6.42 2.89 32.25
N VAL A 318 -5.90 4.01 31.75
CA VAL A 318 -4.59 4.15 31.13
C VAL A 318 -3.81 5.30 31.77
N PRO A 319 -3.33 5.14 33.03
CA PRO A 319 -2.63 6.22 33.75
C PRO A 319 -1.33 6.67 33.06
N GLU A 320 -0.72 5.80 32.25
CA GLU A 320 0.48 6.08 31.48
C GLU A 320 0.23 6.88 30.19
N ALA A 321 -1.03 7.12 29.80
CA ALA A 321 -1.34 7.95 28.65
C ALA A 321 -0.79 9.38 28.81
N SER A 322 -0.49 10.02 27.67
CA SER A 322 -0.03 11.41 27.67
C SER A 322 -1.03 12.30 28.42
N ARG A 323 -0.52 13.21 29.26
CA ARG A 323 -1.33 14.12 30.06
C ARG A 323 -2.27 14.99 29.21
N PHE A 324 -1.84 15.31 27.99
CA PHE A 324 -2.62 16.12 27.07
C PHE A 324 -3.01 15.32 25.83
N ALA A 325 -4.23 15.54 25.35
CA ALA A 325 -4.70 15.00 24.09
C ALA A 325 -3.91 15.58 22.93
N THR A 326 -3.64 14.75 21.93
CA THR A 326 -3.11 15.22 20.64
C THR A 326 -4.26 15.86 19.86
N THR A 327 -4.01 17.01 19.20
CA THR A 327 -5.00 17.61 18.31
C THR A 327 -5.11 16.77 17.04
N PRO A 328 -6.27 16.15 16.76
CA PRO A 328 -6.42 15.32 15.57
C PRO A 328 -6.42 16.15 14.29
N LEU A 329 -5.75 15.64 13.27
CA LEU A 329 -5.79 16.23 11.92
C LEU A 329 -7.02 15.72 11.16
N SER A 330 -7.68 16.61 10.44
CA SER A 330 -8.86 16.28 9.65
C SER A 330 -8.50 15.42 8.44
N VAL A 331 -9.39 14.49 8.11
CA VAL A 331 -9.34 13.70 6.88
C VAL A 331 -10.36 14.27 5.90
N PRO A 332 -10.01 14.48 4.63
CA PRO A 332 -10.95 14.99 3.63
C PRO A 332 -12.19 14.11 3.54
N ILE A 333 -13.37 14.72 3.71
CA ILE A 333 -14.66 14.08 3.42
C ILE A 333 -14.99 14.42 1.99
N LEU A 334 -15.05 13.42 1.10
CA LEU A 334 -15.63 13.66 -0.22
C LEU A 334 -17.15 13.78 -0.05
N ALA A 335 -17.67 14.94 -0.42
CA ALA A 335 -19.09 15.27 -0.42
C ALA A 335 -19.91 14.39 -1.38
#